data_d1952b697f5db87339d0ac21a1517572
#
_entry.id   d1952b697f5db87339d0ac21a1517572
#
_cell.length_a   1.000
_cell.length_b   1.000
_cell.length_c   1.000
_cell.angle_alpha   90.00
_cell.angle_beta   90.00
_cell.angle_gamma   90.00
#
_symmetry.space_group_name_H-M   'P 1'
#
loop_
_entity.id
_entity.type
_entity.pdbx_description
1 polymer ?
#
loop_
_entity_poly.entity_id
_entity_poly.type
_entity_poly.pdbx_seq_one_letter_code
_entity_poly.pdbx_strand_id
1 'polypeptide(L)'
;MTNAIENVAFRLWMFNIKEIRSDMHEFIDLIGNCCDKITEIIAEFKNFKKSKTLTELIRQAYEYENDGDRIYRTAVRNLFETEKDPIEVQKWREFYHDMEKCFDACSDLAGSVERAAVKNS
;
A
#
# COMPACT_ATOMS: atom_id res chain seq x y z
N MET A 1 2.70 6.40 6.21
CA MET A 1 2.43 4.96 6.23
C MET A 1 1.87 4.46 7.55
N THR A 2 2.46 4.84 8.67
CA THR A 2 1.98 4.44 10.01
C THR A 2 0.51 4.78 10.24
N ASN A 3 0.09 6.02 9.90
CA ASN A 3 -1.31 6.45 10.07
C ASN A 3 -2.28 5.65 9.21
N ALA A 4 -1.87 5.28 7.99
CA ALA A 4 -2.70 4.50 7.10
C ALA A 4 -2.92 3.09 7.66
N ILE A 5 -1.88 2.48 8.22
CA ILE A 5 -1.96 1.16 8.85
C ILE A 5 -2.84 1.21 10.11
N GLU A 6 -2.70 2.27 10.92
CA GLU A 6 -3.53 2.47 12.10
C GLU A 6 -5.02 2.58 11.71
N ASN A 7 -5.33 3.30 10.64
CA ASN A 7 -6.69 3.43 10.15
C ASN A 7 -7.28 2.08 9.75
N VAL A 8 -6.50 1.23 9.10
CA VAL A 8 -6.92 -0.12 8.75
C VAL A 8 -7.27 -0.91 10.02
N ALA A 9 -6.41 -0.86 11.04
CA ALA A 9 -6.63 -1.56 12.30
C ALA A 9 -7.89 -1.07 13.02
N PHE A 10 -8.10 0.26 13.06
CA PHE A 10 -9.29 0.83 13.67
C PHE A 10 -10.56 0.42 12.94
N ARG A 11 -10.53 0.35 11.61
CA ARG A 11 -11.70 -0.06 10.84
C ARG A 11 -12.03 -1.54 11.03
N LEU A 12 -11.03 -2.39 11.19
CA LEU A 12 -11.27 -3.80 11.53
C LEU A 12 -12.09 -3.90 12.81
N TRP A 13 -11.72 -3.10 13.81
CA TRP A 13 -12.40 -3.08 15.08
C TRP A 13 -13.78 -2.42 14.98
N MET A 14 -13.87 -1.24 14.37
CA MET A 14 -15.11 -0.46 14.27
C MET A 14 -16.19 -1.20 13.49
N PHE A 15 -15.81 -1.87 12.42
CA PHE A 15 -16.76 -2.60 11.57
C PHE A 15 -17.06 -4.00 12.10
N ASN A 16 -16.41 -4.41 13.20
CA ASN A 16 -16.59 -5.72 13.80
C ASN A 16 -16.39 -6.86 12.80
N ILE A 17 -15.32 -6.75 12.03
CA ILE A 17 -15.00 -7.73 10.98
C ILE A 17 -14.47 -9.00 11.65
N LYS A 18 -15.16 -10.11 11.44
CA LYS A 18 -14.82 -11.41 12.03
C LYS A 18 -14.17 -12.35 11.03
N GLU A 19 -14.48 -12.17 9.75
CA GLU A 19 -13.94 -12.98 8.67
C GLU A 19 -13.35 -12.06 7.62
N ILE A 20 -12.22 -12.46 7.05
CA ILE A 20 -11.51 -11.68 6.04
C ILE A 20 -11.86 -12.24 4.67
N ARG A 21 -12.28 -11.36 3.73
CA ARG A 21 -12.52 -11.74 2.36
C ARG A 21 -11.21 -12.14 1.70
N SER A 22 -11.29 -13.11 0.76
CA SER A 22 -10.10 -13.63 0.08
C SER A 22 -9.25 -12.56 -0.60
N ASP A 23 -9.88 -11.48 -1.10
CA ASP A 23 -9.18 -10.37 -1.73
C ASP A 23 -8.17 -9.69 -0.80
N MET A 24 -8.39 -9.78 0.51
CA MET A 24 -7.50 -9.17 1.51
C MET A 24 -6.11 -9.77 1.51
N HIS A 25 -5.97 -11.03 1.13
CA HIS A 25 -4.65 -11.69 1.12
C HIS A 25 -3.68 -10.98 0.16
N GLU A 26 -4.16 -10.59 -1.02
CA GLU A 26 -3.33 -9.86 -1.97
C GLU A 26 -2.91 -8.49 -1.44
N PHE A 27 -3.84 -7.78 -0.78
CA PHE A 27 -3.52 -6.50 -0.15
C PHE A 27 -2.46 -6.65 0.94
N ILE A 28 -2.61 -7.65 1.80
CA ILE A 28 -1.68 -7.88 2.91
C ILE A 28 -0.30 -8.22 2.38
N ASP A 29 -0.21 -9.10 1.39
CA ASP A 29 1.06 -9.48 0.79
C ASP A 29 1.75 -8.27 0.16
N LEU A 30 1.00 -7.45 -0.56
CA LEU A 30 1.56 -6.27 -1.20
C LEU A 30 2.01 -5.22 -0.17
N ILE A 31 1.27 -5.04 0.91
CA ILE A 31 1.69 -4.12 2.00
C ILE A 31 3.00 -4.60 2.61
N GLY A 32 3.14 -5.92 2.84
CA GLY A 32 4.40 -6.48 3.32
C GLY A 32 5.56 -6.19 2.39
N ASN A 33 5.34 -6.36 1.09
CA ASN A 33 6.35 -6.05 0.07
C ASN A 33 6.70 -4.56 0.06
N CYS A 34 5.72 -3.68 0.24
CA CYS A 34 5.95 -2.24 0.34
C CYS A 34 6.80 -1.89 1.56
N CYS A 35 6.51 -2.48 2.70
CA CYS A 35 7.29 -2.25 3.93
C CYS A 35 8.74 -2.70 3.77
N ASP A 36 8.95 -3.87 3.18
CA ASP A 36 10.30 -4.39 2.92
C ASP A 36 11.05 -3.45 1.96
N LYS A 37 10.38 -2.98 0.92
CA LYS A 37 10.99 -2.09 -0.06
C LYS A 37 11.38 -0.74 0.56
N ILE A 38 10.53 -0.19 1.42
CA ILE A 38 10.84 1.05 2.14
C ILE A 38 12.08 0.87 3.02
N THR A 39 12.19 -0.26 3.71
CA THR A 39 13.36 -0.57 4.53
C THR A 39 14.62 -0.59 3.69
N GLU A 40 14.58 -1.23 2.52
CA GLU A 40 15.70 -1.27 1.59
C GLU A 40 16.06 0.13 1.07
N ILE A 41 15.06 0.94 0.72
CA ILE A 41 15.25 2.30 0.21
C ILE A 41 15.94 3.17 1.28
N ILE A 42 15.48 3.10 2.52
CA ILE A 42 16.05 3.89 3.61
C ILE A 42 17.49 3.47 3.85
N ALA A 43 17.78 2.18 3.83
CA ALA A 43 19.14 1.66 4.00
C ALA A 43 20.09 2.16 2.90
N GLU A 44 19.63 2.11 1.65
CA GLU A 44 20.43 2.57 0.50
C GLU A 44 20.58 4.08 0.46
N PHE A 45 19.58 4.84 0.96
CA PHE A 45 19.62 6.30 0.96
C PHE A 45 20.82 6.84 1.75
N LYS A 46 21.28 6.13 2.76
CA LYS A 46 22.46 6.52 3.54
C LYS A 46 23.71 6.61 2.67
N ASN A 47 23.75 5.90 1.54
CA ASN A 47 24.85 5.86 0.60
C ASN A 47 24.43 6.32 -0.79
N PHE A 48 23.47 7.26 -0.89
CA PHE A 48 22.83 7.60 -2.16
C PHE A 48 23.80 8.01 -3.26
N LYS A 49 24.89 8.66 -2.92
CA LYS A 49 25.91 9.10 -3.91
C LYS A 49 26.69 7.93 -4.50
N LYS A 50 26.75 6.81 -3.80
CA LYS A 50 27.48 5.61 -4.21
C LYS A 50 26.56 4.48 -4.65
N SER A 51 25.28 4.57 -4.34
CA SER A 51 24.32 3.51 -4.64
C SER A 51 23.93 3.50 -6.10
N LYS A 52 24.06 2.33 -6.73
CA LYS A 52 23.59 2.10 -8.09
C LYS A 52 22.20 1.48 -8.08
N THR A 53 21.71 1.08 -6.90
CA THR A 53 20.45 0.35 -6.75
C THR A 53 19.31 1.19 -6.26
N LEU A 54 19.57 2.39 -5.70
CA LEU A 54 18.53 3.23 -5.12
C LEU A 54 17.43 3.59 -6.12
N THR A 55 17.81 3.99 -7.34
CA THR A 55 16.86 4.34 -8.40
C THR A 55 15.95 3.15 -8.74
N GLU A 56 16.53 1.96 -8.80
CA GLU A 56 15.77 0.74 -9.10
C GLU A 56 14.79 0.40 -7.97
N LEU A 57 15.21 0.55 -6.72
CA LEU A 57 14.34 0.31 -5.56
C LEU A 57 13.15 1.28 -5.56
N ILE A 58 13.39 2.55 -5.89
CA ILE A 58 12.34 3.57 -5.97
C ILE A 58 11.37 3.22 -7.11
N ARG A 59 11.89 2.79 -8.25
CA ARG A 59 11.06 2.35 -9.37
C ARG A 59 10.15 1.19 -8.98
N GLN A 60 10.68 0.23 -8.24
CA GLN A 60 9.91 -0.91 -7.75
C GLN A 60 8.80 -0.46 -6.78
N ALA A 61 9.06 0.54 -5.94
CA ALA A 61 8.05 1.10 -5.05
C ALA A 61 6.88 1.70 -5.84
N TYR A 62 7.17 2.40 -6.94
CA TYR A 62 6.13 2.93 -7.83
C TYR A 62 5.33 1.82 -8.51
N GLU A 63 5.98 0.72 -8.87
CA GLU A 63 5.28 -0.45 -9.43
C GLU A 63 4.31 -1.05 -8.42
N TYR A 64 4.68 -1.09 -7.14
CA TYR A 64 3.79 -1.60 -6.10
C TYR A 64 2.53 -0.72 -5.96
N GLU A 65 2.65 0.60 -6.14
CA GLU A 65 1.47 1.46 -6.16
C GLU A 65 0.55 1.12 -7.32
N ASN A 66 1.11 0.90 -8.51
CA ASN A 66 0.32 0.50 -9.69
C ASN A 66 -0.35 -0.86 -9.45
N ASP A 67 0.36 -1.81 -8.87
CA ASP A 67 -0.21 -3.11 -8.50
C ASP A 67 -1.33 -2.96 -7.48
N GLY A 68 -1.15 -2.07 -6.50
CA GLY A 68 -2.16 -1.76 -5.50
C GLY A 68 -3.43 -1.19 -6.10
N ASP A 69 -3.29 -0.27 -7.06
CA ASP A 69 -4.45 0.28 -7.79
C ASP A 69 -5.21 -0.82 -8.52
N ARG A 70 -4.49 -1.72 -9.17
CA ARG A 70 -5.11 -2.84 -9.89
C ARG A 70 -5.83 -3.79 -8.94
N ILE A 71 -5.21 -4.13 -7.83
CA ILE A 71 -5.81 -5.00 -6.81
C ILE A 71 -7.06 -4.34 -6.25
N TYR A 72 -7.00 -3.05 -5.95
CA TYR A 72 -8.14 -2.29 -5.44
C TYR A 72 -9.33 -2.33 -6.40
N ARG A 73 -9.10 -2.03 -7.67
CA ARG A 73 -10.17 -2.02 -8.67
C ARG A 73 -10.80 -3.40 -8.82
N THR A 74 -9.99 -4.44 -8.85
CA THR A 74 -10.47 -5.81 -8.98
C THR A 74 -11.26 -6.23 -7.74
N ALA A 75 -10.76 -5.90 -6.55
CA ALA A 75 -11.43 -6.23 -5.30
C ALA A 75 -12.79 -5.54 -5.18
N VAL A 76 -12.86 -4.26 -5.55
CA VAL A 76 -14.13 -3.51 -5.53
C VAL A 76 -15.12 -4.10 -6.53
N ARG A 77 -14.66 -4.44 -7.73
CA ARG A 77 -15.54 -5.08 -8.72
C ARG A 77 -16.11 -6.40 -8.21
N ASN A 78 -15.24 -7.26 -7.67
CA ASN A 78 -15.66 -8.54 -7.10
C ASN A 78 -16.65 -8.34 -5.96
N LEU A 79 -16.41 -7.34 -5.13
CA LEU A 79 -17.30 -7.00 -4.01
C LEU A 79 -18.71 -6.69 -4.50
N PHE A 80 -18.84 -5.83 -5.51
CA PHE A 80 -20.15 -5.47 -6.06
C PHE A 80 -20.84 -6.63 -6.78
N GLU A 81 -20.06 -7.56 -7.33
CA GLU A 81 -20.62 -8.72 -8.03
C GLU A 81 -21.09 -9.81 -7.06
N THR A 82 -20.42 -10.00 -5.93
CA THR A 82 -20.63 -11.15 -5.05
C THR A 82 -21.38 -10.83 -3.76
N GLU A 83 -21.27 -9.60 -3.25
CA GLU A 83 -21.92 -9.25 -1.99
C GLU A 83 -23.29 -8.62 -2.25
N LYS A 84 -24.29 -9.14 -1.55
CA LYS A 84 -25.69 -8.71 -1.72
C LYS A 84 -26.13 -7.68 -0.69
N ASP A 85 -25.48 -7.63 0.47
CA ASP A 85 -25.82 -6.71 1.54
C ASP A 85 -25.15 -5.35 1.29
N PRO A 86 -25.92 -4.26 1.06
CA PRO A 86 -25.33 -2.94 0.81
C PRO A 86 -24.45 -2.44 1.95
N ILE A 87 -24.74 -2.80 3.19
CA ILE A 87 -23.95 -2.40 4.34
C ILE A 87 -22.58 -3.08 4.28
N GLU A 88 -22.55 -4.37 3.94
CA GLU A 88 -21.31 -5.10 3.80
C GLU A 88 -20.47 -4.56 2.63
N VAL A 89 -21.13 -4.21 1.51
CA VAL A 89 -20.44 -3.59 0.37
C VAL A 89 -19.77 -2.30 0.80
N GLN A 90 -20.46 -1.45 1.56
CA GLN A 90 -19.91 -0.18 2.03
C GLN A 90 -18.73 -0.39 2.96
N LYS A 91 -18.85 -1.31 3.93
CA LYS A 91 -17.78 -1.62 4.87
C LYS A 91 -16.51 -2.05 4.17
N TRP A 92 -16.62 -3.01 3.27
CA TRP A 92 -15.45 -3.55 2.58
C TRP A 92 -14.85 -2.58 1.60
N ARG A 93 -15.68 -1.77 0.94
CA ARG A 93 -15.20 -0.73 0.03
C ARG A 93 -14.35 0.29 0.77
N GLU A 94 -14.79 0.74 1.94
CA GLU A 94 -14.01 1.66 2.77
C GLU A 94 -12.72 1.02 3.25
N PHE A 95 -12.80 -0.26 3.61
CA PHE A 95 -11.64 -1.00 4.06
C PHE A 95 -10.58 -1.11 2.95
N TYR A 96 -11.02 -1.48 1.74
CA TYR A 96 -10.12 -1.56 0.59
C TYR A 96 -9.50 -0.20 0.25
N HIS A 97 -10.26 0.87 0.40
CA HIS A 97 -9.76 2.22 0.18
C HIS A 97 -8.64 2.57 1.17
N ASP A 98 -8.80 2.20 2.43
CA ASP A 98 -7.75 2.41 3.44
C ASP A 98 -6.49 1.60 3.12
N MET A 99 -6.65 0.38 2.59
CA MET A 99 -5.52 -0.42 2.16
C MET A 99 -4.78 0.24 1.00
N GLU A 100 -5.51 0.80 0.05
CA GLU A 100 -4.92 1.53 -1.08
C GLU A 100 -4.08 2.72 -0.59
N LYS A 101 -4.54 3.41 0.44
CA LYS A 101 -3.78 4.53 1.03
C LYS A 101 -2.42 4.10 1.57
N CYS A 102 -2.28 2.85 1.99
CA CYS A 102 -0.99 2.32 2.42
C CYS A 102 0.01 2.27 1.25
N PHE A 103 -0.45 1.88 0.07
CA PHE A 103 0.41 1.86 -1.13
C PHE A 103 0.77 3.26 -1.57
N ASP A 104 -0.19 4.20 -1.52
CA ASP A 104 0.04 5.60 -1.84
C ASP A 104 1.09 6.20 -0.91
N ALA A 105 1.01 5.90 0.38
CA ALA A 105 1.98 6.38 1.36
C ALA A 105 3.39 5.83 1.08
N CYS A 106 3.48 4.58 0.64
CA CYS A 106 4.75 3.96 0.24
C CYS A 106 5.36 4.71 -0.95
N SER A 107 4.55 4.96 -1.98
CA SER A 107 4.97 5.69 -3.17
C SER A 107 5.40 7.11 -2.83
N ASP A 108 4.66 7.79 -1.96
CA ASP A 108 4.99 9.16 -1.51
C ASP A 108 6.33 9.20 -0.79
N LEU A 109 6.60 8.22 0.05
CA LEU A 109 7.88 8.13 0.76
C LEU A 109 9.02 7.91 -0.23
N ALA A 110 8.85 7.00 -1.18
CA ALA A 110 9.84 6.75 -2.23
C ALA A 110 10.11 8.01 -3.04
N GLY A 111 9.06 8.75 -3.39
CA GLY A 111 9.19 10.03 -4.10
C GLY A 111 9.96 11.07 -3.29
N SER A 112 9.72 11.12 -1.97
CA SER A 112 10.44 12.03 -1.08
C SER A 112 11.93 11.70 -1.04
N VAL A 113 12.28 10.42 -0.97
CA VAL A 113 13.68 9.98 -0.99
C VAL A 113 14.33 10.32 -2.31
N GLU A 114 13.62 10.09 -3.42
CA GLU A 114 14.13 10.40 -4.76
C GLU A 114 14.46 11.89 -4.89
N ARG A 115 13.54 12.75 -4.47
CA ARG A 115 13.76 14.21 -4.51
C ARG A 115 14.94 14.63 -3.64
N ALA A 116 15.06 14.06 -2.46
CA ALA A 116 16.19 14.35 -1.57
C ALA A 116 17.52 13.92 -2.17
N ALA A 117 17.56 12.75 -2.80
CA ALA A 117 18.77 12.24 -3.46
C ALA A 117 19.19 13.14 -4.63
N VAL A 118 18.23 13.55 -5.47
CA VAL A 118 18.50 14.44 -6.61
C VAL A 118 18.98 15.80 -6.13
N LYS A 119 18.34 16.36 -5.10
CA LYS A 119 18.68 17.68 -4.58
C LYS A 119 20.09 17.74 -3.99
N ASN A 120 20.55 16.65 -3.44
CA ASN A 120 21.85 16.58 -2.73
C ASN A 120 22.94 15.88 -3.53
N SER A 121 22.69 15.56 -4.79
CA SER A 121 23.69 14.89 -5.63
C SER A 121 24.67 15.84 -6.29
#